data_c923b92716f33f3c6e922b7c011849c4
#
_entry.id   c923b92716f33f3c6e922b7c011849c4
#
_cell.length_a   1.000
_cell.length_b   1.000
_cell.length_c   1.000
_cell.angle_alpha   90.00
_cell.angle_beta   90.00
_cell.angle_gamma   90.00
#
_symmetry.space_group_name_H-M   'P 1'
#
loop_
_entity.id
_entity.type
_entity.pdbx_description
1 polymer ?
#
loop_
_entity_poly.entity_id
_entity_poly.type
_entity_poly.pdbx_seq_one_letter_code
_entity_poly.pdbx_strand_id
1 'polypeptide(L)'
;LISMSSFVSSSDMESVLEVGRENQELSATSQENIDATEKKTDKIVNEWKATAKQVEGLKLYNEQKRIQIEAQLDLMDKLDDQLVQVVVMQRQIPPLAQRMLESLESFINLDTPFRIEERQNRVDLVRSSLAKPKVTASEQVRQVLEAYNIEAEYGRKIDTYESALQDGTVVNILVIGRIGMFYQTKDEQSSGRWNNETNSWDELDGSYRKPIRNGIRMAKKLAPTDMLLMPVIKGEV
;
A
#
# COMPACT_ATOMS: atom_id res chain seq x y z
N LEU A 1 83.03 -94.33 -21.27
CA LEU A 1 82.23 -93.11 -21.03
C LEU A 1 80.73 -93.50 -21.14
N ILE A 2 80.05 -93.56 -20.00
CA ILE A 2 78.63 -93.90 -19.94
C ILE A 2 77.80 -92.60 -19.85
N SER A 3 77.08 -92.33 -20.87
CA SER A 3 76.09 -91.27 -20.90
C SER A 3 74.81 -91.70 -20.21
N MET A 4 74.53 -91.11 -19.05
CA MET A 4 73.27 -91.32 -18.34
C MET A 4 72.24 -90.23 -18.82
N SER A 5 71.37 -90.64 -19.75
CA SER A 5 70.30 -89.83 -20.16
C SER A 5 69.16 -90.06 -19.15
N SER A 6 68.81 -89.01 -18.38
CA SER A 6 67.69 -89.02 -17.48
C SER A 6 66.41 -88.94 -18.33
N PHE A 7 65.63 -90.02 -18.38
CA PHE A 7 64.30 -90.06 -18.86
C PHE A 7 63.38 -89.36 -17.76
N VAL A 8 63.06 -88.16 -17.96
CA VAL A 8 61.99 -87.57 -17.20
C VAL A 8 60.68 -88.20 -17.72
N SER A 9 59.96 -88.88 -16.87
CA SER A 9 58.74 -89.60 -17.21
C SER A 9 57.67 -88.63 -17.69
N SER A 10 57.08 -88.87 -18.85
CA SER A 10 56.02 -88.08 -19.47
C SER A 10 54.75 -87.94 -18.56
N SER A 11 54.55 -88.86 -17.64
CA SER A 11 53.43 -88.86 -16.66
C SER A 11 53.61 -87.79 -15.56
N ASP A 12 54.87 -87.46 -15.17
CA ASP A 12 55.11 -86.42 -14.14
C ASP A 12 54.90 -85.00 -14.73
N MET A 13 55.15 -84.84 -16.01
CA MET A 13 54.89 -83.54 -16.69
C MET A 13 53.38 -83.28 -16.93
N GLU A 14 52.64 -84.33 -17.20
CA GLU A 14 51.19 -84.26 -17.39
C GLU A 14 50.47 -83.92 -16.07
N SER A 15 50.86 -84.50 -14.95
CA SER A 15 50.32 -84.20 -13.62
C SER A 15 50.67 -82.78 -13.16
N VAL A 16 51.84 -82.23 -13.49
CA VAL A 16 52.20 -80.83 -13.22
C VAL A 16 51.41 -79.84 -14.07
N LEU A 17 51.11 -80.20 -15.32
CA LEU A 17 50.27 -79.39 -16.21
C LEU A 17 48.83 -79.41 -15.77
N GLU A 18 48.35 -80.56 -15.27
CA GLU A 18 46.99 -80.68 -14.75
C GLU A 18 46.79 -79.88 -13.46
N VAL A 19 47.68 -79.92 -12.50
CA VAL A 19 47.71 -79.05 -11.31
C VAL A 19 47.84 -77.58 -11.70
N GLY A 20 48.61 -77.28 -12.76
CA GLY A 20 48.72 -75.91 -13.31
C GLY A 20 47.40 -75.39 -13.87
N ARG A 21 46.61 -76.25 -14.59
CA ARG A 21 45.28 -75.90 -15.12
C ARG A 21 44.29 -75.77 -13.99
N GLU A 22 44.23 -76.64 -13.02
CA GLU A 22 43.39 -76.60 -11.85
C GLU A 22 43.61 -75.30 -11.06
N ASN A 23 44.82 -74.93 -10.83
CA ASN A 23 45.18 -73.67 -10.19
C ASN A 23 44.76 -72.42 -11.02
N GLN A 24 44.85 -72.51 -12.34
CA GLN A 24 44.37 -71.44 -13.21
C GLN A 24 42.81 -71.31 -13.15
N GLU A 25 42.08 -72.43 -13.17
CA GLU A 25 40.65 -72.46 -13.05
C GLU A 25 40.19 -71.95 -11.67
N LEU A 26 40.86 -72.37 -10.59
CA LEU A 26 40.59 -71.87 -9.23
C LEU A 26 40.87 -70.35 -9.13
N SER A 27 41.95 -69.89 -9.74
CA SER A 27 42.32 -68.45 -9.77
C SER A 27 41.32 -67.68 -10.58
N ALA A 28 40.87 -68.17 -11.74
CA ALA A 28 39.85 -67.53 -12.58
C ALA A 28 38.51 -67.42 -11.82
N THR A 29 38.08 -68.51 -11.17
CA THR A 29 36.85 -68.56 -10.35
C THR A 29 36.95 -67.58 -9.16
N SER A 30 38.10 -67.51 -8.51
CA SER A 30 38.36 -66.58 -7.42
C SER A 30 38.29 -65.14 -7.90
N GLN A 31 38.86 -64.83 -9.08
CA GLN A 31 38.82 -63.51 -9.67
C GLN A 31 37.37 -63.13 -10.05
N GLU A 32 36.61 -64.05 -10.62
CA GLU A 32 35.21 -63.81 -10.95
C GLU A 32 34.36 -63.50 -9.68
N ASN A 33 34.62 -64.18 -8.59
CA ASN A 33 33.97 -63.92 -7.29
C ASN A 33 34.40 -62.55 -6.71
N ILE A 34 35.67 -62.16 -6.86
CA ILE A 34 36.14 -60.87 -6.45
C ILE A 34 35.43 -59.76 -7.27
N ASP A 35 35.44 -59.88 -8.60
CA ASP A 35 34.78 -58.92 -9.50
C ASP A 35 33.26 -58.82 -9.23
N ALA A 36 32.63 -59.97 -8.96
CA ALA A 36 31.21 -59.93 -8.59
C ALA A 36 30.95 -59.27 -7.25
N THR A 37 31.86 -59.43 -6.29
CA THR A 37 31.78 -58.78 -4.98
C THR A 37 32.06 -57.27 -5.09
N GLU A 38 33.06 -56.87 -5.88
CA GLU A 38 33.37 -55.46 -6.17
C GLU A 38 32.17 -54.76 -6.79
N LYS A 39 31.56 -55.35 -7.84
CA LYS A 39 30.35 -54.77 -8.47
C LYS A 39 29.17 -54.65 -7.48
N LYS A 40 28.95 -55.60 -6.61
CA LYS A 40 27.94 -55.50 -5.56
C LYS A 40 28.27 -54.41 -4.56
N THR A 41 29.51 -54.30 -4.14
CA THR A 41 29.99 -53.26 -3.20
C THR A 41 29.79 -51.88 -3.80
N ASP A 42 30.20 -51.65 -5.05
CA ASP A 42 30.07 -50.40 -5.75
C ASP A 42 28.58 -49.98 -5.88
N LYS A 43 27.71 -50.94 -6.20
CA LYS A 43 26.29 -50.71 -6.25
C LYS A 43 25.70 -50.25 -4.90
N ILE A 44 26.05 -50.98 -3.83
CA ILE A 44 25.62 -50.62 -2.47
C ILE A 44 26.16 -49.24 -2.03
N VAL A 45 27.41 -48.93 -2.32
CA VAL A 45 28.03 -47.66 -1.99
C VAL A 45 27.31 -46.52 -2.73
N ASN A 46 26.99 -46.71 -4.02
CA ASN A 46 26.32 -45.69 -4.81
C ASN A 46 24.86 -45.49 -4.32
N GLU A 47 24.15 -46.56 -4.01
CA GLU A 47 22.80 -46.51 -3.42
C GLU A 47 22.82 -45.79 -2.05
N TRP A 48 23.84 -46.13 -1.22
CA TRP A 48 24.01 -45.49 0.08
C TRP A 48 24.29 -43.96 -0.07
N LYS A 49 25.19 -43.57 -0.99
CA LYS A 49 25.50 -42.16 -1.26
C LYS A 49 24.26 -41.42 -1.73
N ALA A 50 23.46 -42.01 -2.63
CA ALA A 50 22.24 -41.41 -3.14
C ALA A 50 21.22 -41.23 -2.01
N THR A 51 21.01 -42.25 -1.19
CA THR A 51 20.07 -42.21 -0.05
C THR A 51 20.53 -41.23 1.02
N ALA A 52 21.81 -41.17 1.35
CA ALA A 52 22.39 -40.22 2.31
C ALA A 52 22.14 -38.78 1.85
N LYS A 53 22.35 -38.49 0.56
CA LYS A 53 22.10 -37.16 -0.02
C LYS A 53 20.59 -36.80 0.03
N GLN A 54 19.70 -37.76 -0.23
CA GLN A 54 18.25 -37.54 -0.09
C GLN A 54 17.86 -37.24 1.34
N VAL A 55 18.37 -37.99 2.32
CA VAL A 55 18.11 -37.76 3.74
C VAL A 55 18.60 -36.39 4.18
N GLU A 56 19.76 -35.94 3.74
CA GLU A 56 20.28 -34.61 4.03
C GLU A 56 19.39 -33.52 3.43
N GLY A 57 18.99 -33.67 2.17
CA GLY A 57 18.05 -32.76 1.52
C GLY A 57 16.70 -32.67 2.24
N LEU A 58 16.16 -33.82 2.68
CA LEU A 58 14.92 -33.86 3.44
C LEU A 58 15.03 -33.22 4.83
N LYS A 59 16.19 -33.37 5.49
CA LYS A 59 16.44 -32.70 6.78
C LYS A 59 16.42 -31.18 6.61
N LEU A 60 17.11 -30.64 5.61
CA LEU A 60 17.12 -29.21 5.31
C LEU A 60 15.70 -28.70 4.93
N TYR A 61 14.98 -29.46 4.11
CA TYR A 61 13.60 -29.14 3.76
C TYR A 61 12.69 -29.10 4.98
N ASN A 62 12.79 -30.10 5.85
CA ASN A 62 11.98 -30.14 7.07
C ASN A 62 12.31 -28.99 8.02
N GLU A 63 13.58 -28.62 8.15
CA GLU A 63 13.99 -27.47 8.96
C GLU A 63 13.39 -26.17 8.40
N GLN A 64 13.47 -25.96 7.10
CA GLN A 64 12.85 -24.82 6.45
C GLN A 64 11.32 -24.81 6.65
N LYS A 65 10.67 -25.97 6.59
CA LYS A 65 9.24 -26.07 6.85
C LYS A 65 8.86 -25.76 8.31
N ARG A 66 9.68 -26.15 9.26
CA ARG A 66 9.49 -25.80 10.67
C ARG A 66 9.52 -24.29 10.88
N ILE A 67 10.51 -23.60 10.32
CA ILE A 67 10.62 -22.14 10.38
C ILE A 67 9.38 -21.48 9.74
N GLN A 68 8.92 -22.00 8.60
CA GLN A 68 7.71 -21.47 7.95
C GLN A 68 6.44 -21.67 8.82
N ILE A 69 6.30 -22.84 9.44
CA ILE A 69 5.17 -23.15 10.32
C ILE A 69 5.18 -22.22 11.56
N GLU A 70 6.34 -22.03 12.18
CA GLU A 70 6.49 -21.12 13.33
C GLU A 70 6.11 -19.68 12.97
N ALA A 71 6.58 -19.18 11.82
CA ALA A 71 6.19 -17.86 11.32
C ALA A 71 4.69 -17.76 11.02
N GLN A 72 4.06 -18.83 10.53
CA GLN A 72 2.62 -18.85 10.29
C GLN A 72 1.81 -18.86 11.60
N LEU A 73 2.27 -19.59 12.60
CA LEU A 73 1.63 -19.60 13.92
C LEU A 73 1.70 -18.22 14.59
N ASP A 74 2.88 -17.57 14.56
CA ASP A 74 3.06 -16.19 15.06
C ASP A 74 2.15 -15.18 14.30
N LEU A 75 1.98 -15.38 12.99
CA LEU A 75 1.07 -14.56 12.21
C LEU A 75 -0.40 -14.81 12.60
N MET A 76 -0.79 -16.05 12.84
CA MET A 76 -2.15 -16.40 13.28
C MET A 76 -2.49 -15.74 14.62
N ASP A 77 -1.59 -15.82 15.60
CA ASP A 77 -1.79 -15.18 16.91
C ASP A 77 -1.97 -13.65 16.75
N LYS A 78 -1.14 -13.01 15.92
CA LYS A 78 -1.29 -11.58 15.61
C LYS A 78 -2.61 -11.23 14.93
N LEU A 79 -3.07 -12.08 14.03
CA LEU A 79 -4.36 -11.89 13.35
C LEU A 79 -5.55 -12.07 14.31
N ASP A 80 -5.48 -12.99 15.25
CA ASP A 80 -6.50 -13.18 16.26
C ASP A 80 -6.62 -11.94 17.17
N ASP A 81 -5.50 -11.39 17.63
CA ASP A 81 -5.46 -10.13 18.37
C ASP A 81 -6.05 -8.95 17.56
N GLN A 82 -5.71 -8.89 16.28
CA GLN A 82 -6.24 -7.85 15.38
C GLN A 82 -7.74 -8.00 15.15
N LEU A 83 -8.28 -9.21 15.05
CA LEU A 83 -9.71 -9.45 14.91
C LEU A 83 -10.50 -8.92 16.10
N VAL A 84 -9.99 -9.11 17.33
CA VAL A 84 -10.61 -8.53 18.53
C VAL A 84 -10.62 -7.00 18.45
N GLN A 85 -9.50 -6.39 18.04
CA GLN A 85 -9.40 -4.93 17.92
C GLN A 85 -10.33 -4.37 16.83
N VAL A 86 -10.47 -5.07 15.69
CA VAL A 86 -11.37 -4.65 14.60
C VAL A 86 -12.82 -4.56 15.06
N VAL A 87 -13.29 -5.51 15.87
CA VAL A 87 -14.67 -5.45 16.41
C VAL A 87 -14.88 -4.22 17.29
N VAL A 88 -13.88 -3.85 18.09
CA VAL A 88 -13.93 -2.62 18.91
C VAL A 88 -13.94 -1.38 18.02
N MET A 89 -13.04 -1.32 17.02
CA MET A 89 -12.98 -0.20 16.07
C MET A 89 -14.28 -0.03 15.30
N GLN A 90 -14.88 -1.10 14.80
CA GLN A 90 -16.16 -1.05 14.08
C GLN A 90 -17.28 -0.41 14.91
N ARG A 91 -17.26 -0.55 16.23
CA ARG A 91 -18.22 0.08 17.14
C ARG A 91 -17.91 1.55 17.43
N GLN A 92 -16.62 1.93 17.41
CA GLN A 92 -16.17 3.28 17.73
C GLN A 92 -16.18 4.24 16.53
N ILE A 93 -16.01 3.70 15.32
CA ILE A 93 -15.93 4.50 14.09
C ILE A 93 -17.22 5.29 13.79
N PRO A 94 -18.44 4.72 13.82
CA PRO A 94 -19.64 5.48 13.52
C PRO A 94 -19.86 6.70 14.43
N PRO A 95 -19.75 6.60 15.77
CA PRO A 95 -19.88 7.78 16.62
C PRO A 95 -18.74 8.78 16.45
N LEU A 96 -17.53 8.34 16.07
CA LEU A 96 -16.44 9.24 15.72
C LEU A 96 -16.74 10.01 14.44
N ALA A 97 -17.18 9.32 13.38
CA ALA A 97 -17.56 9.93 12.10
C ALA A 97 -18.68 10.98 12.29
N GLN A 98 -19.65 10.68 13.13
CA GLN A 98 -20.72 11.63 13.46
C GLN A 98 -20.20 12.89 14.16
N ARG A 99 -19.35 12.74 15.18
CA ARG A 99 -18.73 13.89 15.89
C ARG A 99 -17.85 14.73 14.96
N MET A 100 -17.12 14.08 14.04
CA MET A 100 -16.34 14.79 13.02
C MET A 100 -17.25 15.61 12.12
N LEU A 101 -18.36 15.05 11.67
CA LEU A 101 -19.32 15.77 10.82
C LEU A 101 -19.97 16.95 11.54
N GLU A 102 -20.34 16.81 12.80
CA GLU A 102 -20.86 17.90 13.65
C GLU A 102 -19.81 19.01 13.84
N SER A 103 -18.53 18.64 14.05
CA SER A 103 -17.44 19.62 14.12
C SER A 103 -17.24 20.36 12.81
N LEU A 104 -17.35 19.66 11.67
CA LEU A 104 -17.27 20.28 10.34
C LEU A 104 -18.41 21.27 10.09
N GLU A 105 -19.62 20.90 10.46
CA GLU A 105 -20.80 21.77 10.36
C GLU A 105 -20.63 23.04 11.23
N SER A 106 -20.18 22.87 12.48
CA SER A 106 -19.87 23.99 13.36
C SER A 106 -18.82 24.91 12.78
N PHE A 107 -17.78 24.33 12.17
CA PHE A 107 -16.74 25.08 11.48
C PHE A 107 -17.30 25.87 10.28
N ILE A 108 -18.15 25.26 9.45
CA ILE A 108 -18.78 25.92 8.30
C ILE A 108 -19.65 27.13 8.75
N ASN A 109 -20.36 26.98 9.87
CA ASN A 109 -21.22 28.04 10.40
C ASN A 109 -20.44 29.21 11.01
N LEU A 110 -19.21 28.98 11.45
CA LEU A 110 -18.31 30.02 12.01
C LEU A 110 -17.43 30.66 10.95
N ASP A 111 -17.29 30.05 9.79
CA ASP A 111 -16.42 30.50 8.71
C ASP A 111 -17.10 31.62 7.88
N THR A 112 -16.33 32.26 7.01
CA THR A 112 -16.86 33.20 6.01
C THR A 112 -17.97 32.55 5.19
N PRO A 113 -19.13 33.21 4.99
CA PRO A 113 -20.34 32.60 4.42
C PRO A 113 -20.30 32.47 2.88
N PHE A 114 -19.23 31.94 2.32
CA PHE A 114 -19.17 31.64 0.89
C PHE A 114 -19.80 30.28 0.58
N ARG A 115 -20.54 30.18 -0.52
CA ARG A 115 -21.21 28.95 -0.99
C ARG A 115 -21.89 28.16 0.12
N ILE A 116 -22.53 28.83 1.05
CA ILE A 116 -23.06 28.23 2.28
C ILE A 116 -24.03 27.09 1.99
N GLU A 117 -24.92 27.25 1.00
CA GLU A 117 -25.89 26.23 0.61
C GLU A 117 -25.20 24.96 0.09
N GLU A 118 -24.18 25.10 -0.75
CA GLU A 118 -23.43 23.97 -1.29
C GLU A 118 -22.69 23.21 -0.18
N ARG A 119 -22.08 23.94 0.76
CA ARG A 119 -21.34 23.37 1.90
C ARG A 119 -22.29 22.67 2.87
N GLN A 120 -23.45 23.25 3.19
CA GLN A 120 -24.46 22.62 4.04
C GLN A 120 -25.07 21.39 3.37
N ASN A 121 -25.43 21.47 2.09
CA ASN A 121 -25.95 20.34 1.33
C ASN A 121 -24.97 19.16 1.33
N ARG A 122 -23.66 19.43 1.26
CA ARG A 122 -22.61 18.39 1.35
C ARG A 122 -22.62 17.71 2.72
N VAL A 123 -22.71 18.48 3.80
CA VAL A 123 -22.81 17.95 5.18
C VAL A 123 -24.06 17.07 5.32
N ASP A 124 -25.21 17.52 4.81
CA ASP A 124 -26.47 16.78 4.89
C ASP A 124 -26.44 15.49 4.05
N LEU A 125 -25.76 15.52 2.90
CA LEU A 125 -25.57 14.36 2.05
C LEU A 125 -24.72 13.30 2.75
N VAL A 126 -23.62 13.71 3.41
CA VAL A 126 -22.79 12.82 4.22
C VAL A 126 -23.59 12.30 5.42
N ARG A 127 -24.32 13.17 6.15
CA ARG A 127 -25.17 12.79 7.28
C ARG A 127 -26.21 11.72 6.90
N SER A 128 -26.89 11.93 5.77
CA SER A 128 -27.84 10.95 5.25
C SER A 128 -27.20 9.63 4.83
N SER A 129 -25.94 9.67 4.36
CA SER A 129 -25.17 8.47 4.04
C SER A 129 -24.74 7.70 5.29
N LEU A 130 -24.32 8.39 6.36
CA LEU A 130 -23.96 7.77 7.65
C LEU A 130 -25.15 7.02 8.28
N ALA A 131 -26.38 7.46 8.04
CA ALA A 131 -27.60 6.82 8.53
C ALA A 131 -27.96 5.53 7.77
N LYS A 132 -27.37 5.23 6.62
CA LYS A 132 -27.71 4.07 5.82
C LYS A 132 -27.09 2.78 6.41
N PRO A 133 -27.91 1.72 6.65
CA PRO A 133 -27.43 0.49 7.32
C PRO A 133 -26.43 -0.34 6.50
N LYS A 134 -26.33 -0.09 5.18
CA LYS A 134 -25.42 -0.82 4.26
C LYS A 134 -24.05 -0.17 4.09
N VAL A 135 -23.81 0.99 4.70
CA VAL A 135 -22.55 1.71 4.59
C VAL A 135 -21.58 1.17 5.64
N THR A 136 -20.42 0.68 5.19
CA THR A 136 -19.39 0.15 6.09
C THR A 136 -18.75 1.28 6.90
N ALA A 137 -18.20 0.96 8.09
CA ALA A 137 -17.50 1.94 8.92
C ALA A 137 -16.35 2.65 8.17
N SER A 138 -15.62 1.91 7.35
CA SER A 138 -14.54 2.48 6.51
C SER A 138 -15.06 3.50 5.50
N GLU A 139 -16.19 3.21 4.87
CA GLU A 139 -16.82 4.12 3.90
C GLU A 139 -17.37 5.37 4.59
N GLN A 140 -17.89 5.24 5.80
CA GLN A 140 -18.33 6.39 6.61
C GLN A 140 -17.17 7.36 6.88
N VAL A 141 -16.03 6.85 7.33
CA VAL A 141 -14.83 7.67 7.56
C VAL A 141 -14.35 8.30 6.26
N ARG A 142 -14.31 7.53 5.16
CA ARG A 142 -13.87 8.03 3.86
C ARG A 142 -14.70 9.24 3.41
N GLN A 143 -16.02 9.17 3.52
CA GLN A 143 -16.92 10.25 3.12
C GLN A 143 -16.75 11.50 3.99
N VAL A 144 -16.59 11.33 5.30
CA VAL A 144 -16.31 12.45 6.19
C VAL A 144 -14.96 13.10 5.87
N LEU A 145 -13.91 12.30 5.68
CA LEU A 145 -12.59 12.83 5.32
C LEU A 145 -12.59 13.52 3.95
N GLU A 146 -13.37 13.04 3.00
CA GLU A 146 -13.55 13.71 1.71
C GLU A 146 -14.20 15.09 1.87
N ALA A 147 -15.24 15.20 2.72
CA ALA A 147 -15.82 16.49 3.05
C ALA A 147 -14.80 17.45 3.69
N TYR A 148 -13.98 16.97 4.62
CA TYR A 148 -12.88 17.76 5.20
C TYR A 148 -11.84 18.18 4.17
N ASN A 149 -11.48 17.30 3.23
CA ASN A 149 -10.53 17.63 2.16
C ASN A 149 -11.07 18.75 1.26
N ILE A 150 -12.35 18.69 0.89
CA ILE A 150 -12.97 19.74 0.09
C ILE A 150 -12.95 21.08 0.84
N GLU A 151 -13.26 21.05 2.14
CA GLU A 151 -13.17 22.26 2.98
C GLU A 151 -11.73 22.79 3.08
N ALA A 152 -10.75 21.90 3.20
CA ALA A 152 -9.33 22.30 3.22
C ALA A 152 -8.89 22.91 1.87
N GLU A 153 -9.40 22.39 0.75
CA GLU A 153 -9.12 22.94 -0.58
C GLU A 153 -9.62 24.36 -0.77
N TYR A 154 -10.75 24.75 -0.18
CA TYR A 154 -11.23 26.13 -0.24
C TYR A 154 -10.21 27.13 0.31
N GLY A 155 -9.41 26.76 1.30
CA GLY A 155 -8.34 27.60 1.83
C GLY A 155 -7.21 27.93 0.86
N ARG A 156 -7.10 27.20 -0.25
CA ARG A 156 -6.02 27.31 -1.24
C ARG A 156 -6.49 27.77 -2.62
N LYS A 157 -7.82 27.86 -2.82
CA LYS A 157 -8.42 28.21 -4.11
C LYS A 157 -8.80 29.69 -4.16
N ILE A 158 -8.68 30.26 -5.34
CA ILE A 158 -9.36 31.50 -5.70
C ILE A 158 -10.61 31.07 -6.49
N ASP A 159 -11.78 31.42 -6.01
CA ASP A 159 -13.05 31.05 -6.61
C ASP A 159 -13.95 32.27 -6.83
N THR A 160 -14.85 32.19 -7.79
CA THR A 160 -15.84 33.26 -8.07
C THR A 160 -17.18 32.65 -8.46
N TYR A 161 -18.23 33.29 -7.98
CA TYR A 161 -19.61 32.93 -8.32
C TYR A 161 -20.50 34.18 -8.29
N GLU A 162 -21.67 34.09 -8.92
CA GLU A 162 -22.68 35.17 -8.86
C GLU A 162 -23.60 34.93 -7.66
N SER A 163 -23.91 36.01 -6.95
CA SER A 163 -24.86 36.01 -5.83
C SER A 163 -25.63 37.32 -5.77
N ALA A 164 -26.76 37.34 -5.10
CA ALA A 164 -27.49 38.55 -4.81
C ALA A 164 -27.10 39.08 -3.42
N LEU A 165 -26.85 40.37 -3.31
CA LEU A 165 -26.74 41.05 -2.02
C LEU A 165 -28.10 41.17 -1.35
N GLN A 166 -28.17 41.63 -0.10
CA GLN A 166 -29.39 41.77 0.67
C GLN A 166 -30.42 42.77 0.02
N ASP A 167 -29.90 43.72 -0.75
CA ASP A 167 -30.69 44.69 -1.54
C ASP A 167 -31.23 44.13 -2.87
N GLY A 168 -30.92 42.84 -3.18
CA GLY A 168 -31.30 42.20 -4.43
C GLY A 168 -30.37 42.47 -5.60
N THR A 169 -29.32 43.26 -5.44
CA THR A 169 -28.32 43.52 -6.49
C THR A 169 -27.47 42.27 -6.78
N VAL A 170 -27.49 41.85 -8.04
CA VAL A 170 -26.64 40.71 -8.48
C VAL A 170 -25.18 41.13 -8.64
N VAL A 171 -24.30 40.48 -7.92
CA VAL A 171 -22.86 40.78 -7.88
C VAL A 171 -22.03 39.54 -8.18
N ASN A 172 -20.78 39.78 -8.60
CA ASN A 172 -19.75 38.72 -8.64
C ASN A 172 -19.06 38.67 -7.28
N ILE A 173 -19.10 37.52 -6.64
CA ILE A 173 -18.34 37.26 -5.41
C ILE A 173 -17.00 36.68 -5.80
N LEU A 174 -15.92 37.19 -5.21
CA LEU A 174 -14.58 36.68 -5.31
C LEU A 174 -14.15 36.17 -3.93
N VAL A 175 -13.77 34.91 -3.84
CA VAL A 175 -13.26 34.29 -2.62
C VAL A 175 -11.80 33.93 -2.83
N ILE A 176 -10.93 34.43 -1.96
CA ILE A 176 -9.51 34.16 -1.97
C ILE A 176 -9.15 33.28 -0.77
N GLY A 177 -9.19 31.99 -0.96
CA GLY A 177 -9.03 31.03 0.13
C GLY A 177 -10.03 31.31 1.26
N ARG A 178 -9.53 31.42 2.49
CA ARG A 178 -10.27 31.92 3.68
C ARG A 178 -9.78 33.29 4.15
N ILE A 179 -8.93 33.93 3.36
CA ILE A 179 -8.30 35.21 3.72
C ILE A 179 -9.27 36.36 3.52
N GLY A 180 -10.10 36.28 2.48
CA GLY A 180 -11.07 37.34 2.21
C GLY A 180 -12.11 36.98 1.17
N MET A 181 -13.31 37.54 1.36
CA MET A 181 -14.42 37.47 0.44
C MET A 181 -14.76 38.89 0.00
N PHE A 182 -14.87 39.09 -1.31
CA PHE A 182 -15.10 40.39 -1.93
C PHE A 182 -16.26 40.30 -2.90
N TYR A 183 -17.00 41.41 -3.06
CA TYR A 183 -17.97 41.51 -4.14
C TYR A 183 -17.61 42.61 -5.12
N GLN A 184 -18.08 42.49 -6.33
CA GLN A 184 -18.06 43.56 -7.32
C GLN A 184 -19.40 43.49 -8.11
N THR A 185 -20.01 44.66 -8.28
CA THR A 185 -21.19 44.83 -9.13
C THR A 185 -20.87 44.55 -10.60
N LYS A 186 -21.89 44.19 -11.41
CA LYS A 186 -21.69 43.87 -12.83
C LYS A 186 -21.22 45.11 -13.66
N ASP A 187 -21.57 46.29 -13.23
CA ASP A 187 -21.15 47.56 -13.82
C ASP A 187 -19.75 47.98 -13.33
N GLU A 188 -19.11 47.22 -12.44
CA GLU A 188 -17.76 47.44 -11.86
C GLU A 188 -17.67 48.76 -11.06
N GLN A 189 -18.78 49.41 -10.70
CA GLN A 189 -18.76 50.71 -10.01
C GLN A 189 -18.61 50.57 -8.51
N SER A 190 -19.21 49.55 -7.91
CA SER A 190 -19.15 49.28 -6.47
C SER A 190 -18.42 47.99 -6.18
N SER A 191 -17.62 48.00 -5.14
CA SER A 191 -16.89 46.83 -4.63
C SER A 191 -16.87 46.88 -3.11
N GLY A 192 -16.93 45.75 -2.48
CA GLY A 192 -16.84 45.63 -1.03
C GLY A 192 -16.17 44.35 -0.57
N ARG A 193 -15.92 44.32 0.70
CA ARG A 193 -15.28 43.21 1.42
C ARG A 193 -16.21 42.70 2.50
N TRP A 194 -16.26 41.40 2.68
CA TRP A 194 -16.96 40.80 3.79
C TRP A 194 -16.18 41.01 5.10
N ASN A 195 -16.88 41.44 6.12
CA ASN A 195 -16.35 41.59 7.47
C ASN A 195 -16.97 40.50 8.37
N ASN A 196 -16.16 39.58 8.85
CA ASN A 196 -16.60 38.48 9.70
C ASN A 196 -17.00 38.92 11.12
N GLU A 197 -16.49 40.08 11.61
CA GLU A 197 -16.82 40.56 12.94
C GLU A 197 -18.24 41.17 12.99
N THR A 198 -18.57 41.95 11.97
CA THR A 198 -19.88 42.62 11.86
C THR A 198 -20.91 41.81 11.08
N ASN A 199 -20.49 40.69 10.44
CA ASN A 199 -21.28 39.89 9.51
C ASN A 199 -21.97 40.75 8.43
N SER A 200 -21.23 41.71 7.89
CA SER A 200 -21.74 42.66 6.90
C SER A 200 -20.70 42.96 5.83
N TRP A 201 -21.19 43.58 4.74
CA TRP A 201 -20.35 44.05 3.67
C TRP A 201 -19.83 45.47 3.97
N ASP A 202 -18.50 45.65 4.00
CA ASP A 202 -17.85 46.95 4.04
C ASP A 202 -17.60 47.44 2.61
N GLU A 203 -18.02 48.61 2.24
CA GLU A 203 -17.74 49.17 0.93
C GLU A 203 -16.27 49.62 0.83
N LEU A 204 -15.64 49.33 -0.31
CA LEU A 204 -14.24 49.59 -0.56
C LEU A 204 -14.04 50.82 -1.47
N ASP A 205 -12.96 51.52 -1.26
CA ASP A 205 -12.54 52.62 -2.12
C ASP A 205 -12.29 52.16 -3.58
N GLY A 206 -12.51 53.08 -4.52
CA GLY A 206 -12.37 52.80 -5.95
C GLY A 206 -11.00 52.31 -6.41
N SER A 207 -9.95 52.46 -5.59
CA SER A 207 -8.61 51.89 -5.85
C SER A 207 -8.59 50.39 -5.96
N TYR A 208 -9.49 49.69 -5.26
CA TYR A 208 -9.58 48.21 -5.23
C TYR A 208 -10.42 47.61 -6.36
N ARG A 209 -11.12 48.40 -7.17
CA ARG A 209 -11.95 47.93 -8.28
C ARG A 209 -11.15 47.12 -9.30
N LYS A 210 -9.95 47.62 -9.71
CA LYS A 210 -9.09 46.90 -10.66
C LYS A 210 -8.52 45.61 -10.12
N PRO A 211 -7.95 45.55 -8.89
CA PRO A 211 -7.50 44.30 -8.28
C PRO A 211 -8.60 43.24 -8.17
N ILE A 212 -9.83 43.60 -7.70
CA ILE A 212 -10.96 42.69 -7.56
C ILE A 212 -11.38 42.13 -8.93
N ARG A 213 -11.52 43.01 -9.95
CA ARG A 213 -11.81 42.61 -11.33
C ARG A 213 -10.78 41.61 -11.86
N ASN A 214 -9.50 41.89 -11.64
CA ASN A 214 -8.42 40.97 -12.08
C ASN A 214 -8.51 39.62 -11.34
N GLY A 215 -8.79 39.64 -10.05
CA GLY A 215 -9.03 38.41 -9.27
C GLY A 215 -10.20 37.59 -9.82
N ILE A 216 -11.33 38.22 -10.14
CA ILE A 216 -12.48 37.55 -10.77
C ILE A 216 -12.10 36.96 -12.15
N ARG A 217 -11.35 37.68 -12.97
CA ARG A 217 -10.87 37.17 -14.27
C ARG A 217 -9.91 35.99 -14.11
N MET A 218 -9.00 36.03 -13.13
CA MET A 218 -8.12 34.90 -12.80
C MET A 218 -8.90 33.69 -12.31
N ALA A 219 -9.87 33.86 -11.42
CA ALA A 219 -10.73 32.80 -10.95
C ALA A 219 -11.56 32.18 -12.09
N LYS A 220 -12.03 33.00 -13.06
CA LYS A 220 -12.70 32.53 -14.30
C LYS A 220 -11.72 31.95 -15.34
N LYS A 221 -10.41 31.91 -15.06
CA LYS A 221 -9.34 31.48 -16.00
C LYS A 221 -9.27 32.33 -17.28
N LEU A 222 -9.71 33.57 -17.22
CA LEU A 222 -9.68 34.55 -18.32
C LEU A 222 -8.43 35.44 -18.29
N ALA A 223 -7.60 35.30 -17.26
CA ALA A 223 -6.34 35.99 -17.13
C ALA A 223 -5.29 35.05 -16.49
N PRO A 224 -3.99 35.20 -16.78
CA PRO A 224 -2.93 34.46 -16.11
C PRO A 224 -2.91 34.80 -14.61
N THR A 225 -2.38 33.87 -13.80
CA THR A 225 -2.20 34.07 -12.37
C THR A 225 -1.15 35.19 -12.12
N ASP A 226 -1.51 36.20 -11.36
CA ASP A 226 -0.65 37.34 -11.04
C ASP A 226 -0.84 37.75 -9.57
N MET A 227 0.01 38.63 -9.07
CA MET A 227 -0.08 39.15 -7.70
C MET A 227 -1.31 40.04 -7.54
N LEU A 228 -2.13 39.74 -6.52
CA LEU A 228 -3.30 40.55 -6.16
C LEU A 228 -3.03 41.33 -4.86
N LEU A 229 -3.17 42.64 -4.90
CA LEU A 229 -3.14 43.47 -3.71
C LEU A 229 -4.57 43.69 -3.22
N MET A 230 -4.92 43.05 -2.12
CA MET A 230 -6.27 43.07 -1.55
C MET A 230 -6.25 43.59 -0.12
N PRO A 231 -7.28 44.34 0.29
CA PRO A 231 -7.42 44.82 1.67
C PRO A 231 -7.86 43.69 2.58
N VAL A 232 -6.96 43.12 3.38
CA VAL A 232 -7.27 42.08 4.36
C VAL A 232 -7.42 42.70 5.74
N ILE A 233 -8.43 42.29 6.51
CA ILE A 233 -8.57 42.65 7.92
C ILE A 233 -7.43 41.94 8.67
N LYS A 234 -6.64 42.70 9.41
CA LYS A 234 -5.65 42.14 10.33
C LYS A 234 -6.45 41.66 11.53
N GLY A 235 -6.59 40.31 11.68
CA GLY A 235 -7.16 39.76 12.88
C GLY A 235 -6.33 40.23 14.08
N GLU A 236 -6.99 40.69 15.12
CA GLU A 236 -6.33 40.85 16.41
C GLU A 236 -5.94 39.45 16.92
N VAL A 237 -4.65 39.28 17.22
CA VAL A 237 -4.04 38.07 17.77
C VAL A 237 -4.31 38.02 19.26
#